data_2eb492291d90d5ecc276d33ff0d73b12
#
_entry.id   2eb492291d90d5ecc276d33ff0d73b12
#
_cell.length_a   1.000
_cell.length_b   1.000
_cell.length_c   1.000
_cell.angle_alpha   90.00
_cell.angle_beta   90.00
_cell.angle_gamma   90.00
#
_symmetry.space_group_name_H-M   'P 1'
#
loop_
_entity.id
_entity.type
_entity.pdbx_description
1 polymer ?
#
loop_
_entity_poly.entity_id
_entity_poly.type
_entity_poly.pdbx_seq_one_letter_code
_entity_poly.pdbx_strand_id
1 'polypeptide(L)'
;MGNFQKEYGESELIDTYLNIAVAETLKELRKEYNYSYSELANKLTKKVSRQTLNNYELGKSKLRMDMFMEFAKVYHLTPKELYEKINMKYISKLSQYTEEITKKEK
;
A
#
# COMPACT_ATOMS: atom_id res chain seq x y z
N MET A 1 -7.83 26.71 -16.04
CA MET A 1 -8.81 25.73 -15.54
C MET A 1 -8.46 24.31 -15.95
N GLY A 2 -8.15 24.07 -17.22
CA GLY A 2 -7.76 22.74 -17.70
C GLY A 2 -6.50 22.20 -17.00
N ASN A 3 -5.54 23.06 -16.74
CA ASN A 3 -4.29 22.65 -16.06
C ASN A 3 -4.54 22.23 -14.61
N PHE A 4 -5.44 22.91 -13.92
CA PHE A 4 -5.77 22.60 -12.54
C PHE A 4 -6.37 21.19 -12.43
N GLN A 5 -7.32 20.86 -13.31
CA GLN A 5 -7.95 19.54 -13.30
C GLN A 5 -6.94 18.44 -13.67
N LYS A 6 -6.04 18.73 -14.59
CA LYS A 6 -5.01 17.78 -14.99
C LYS A 6 -4.04 17.48 -13.84
N GLU A 7 -3.59 18.52 -13.14
CA GLU A 7 -2.72 18.36 -11.98
C GLU A 7 -3.41 17.56 -10.87
N TYR A 8 -4.69 17.83 -10.65
CA TYR A 8 -5.46 17.13 -9.64
C TYR A 8 -5.59 15.64 -10.00
N GLY A 9 -5.82 15.32 -11.28
CA GLY A 9 -5.88 13.95 -11.75
C GLY A 9 -4.57 13.21 -11.58
N GLU A 10 -3.44 13.86 -11.84
CA GLU A 10 -2.13 13.26 -11.63
C GLU A 10 -1.87 12.98 -10.16
N SER A 11 -2.26 13.89 -9.28
CA SER A 11 -2.13 13.73 -7.85
C SER A 11 -2.93 12.51 -7.36
N GLU A 12 -4.14 12.34 -7.86
CA GLU A 12 -4.98 11.18 -7.53
C GLU A 12 -4.34 9.88 -7.99
N LEU A 13 -3.74 9.87 -9.19
CA LEU A 13 -3.05 8.68 -9.70
C LEU A 13 -1.85 8.31 -8.84
N ILE A 14 -1.07 9.29 -8.42
CA ILE A 14 0.08 9.06 -7.55
C ILE A 14 -0.38 8.47 -6.23
N ASP A 15 -1.44 9.02 -5.63
CA ASP A 15 -2.02 8.49 -4.39
C ASP A 15 -2.52 7.06 -4.60
N THR A 16 -3.11 6.77 -5.75
CA THR A 16 -3.59 5.43 -6.08
C THR A 16 -2.43 4.45 -6.15
N TYR A 17 -1.34 4.81 -6.82
CA TYR A 17 -0.16 3.93 -6.91
C TYR A 17 0.45 3.67 -5.54
N LEU A 18 0.53 4.69 -4.70
CA LEU A 18 1.03 4.52 -3.34
C LEU A 18 0.14 3.57 -2.55
N ASN A 19 -1.17 3.75 -2.65
CA ASN A 19 -2.13 2.90 -1.96
C ASN A 19 -2.04 1.45 -2.43
N ILE A 20 -1.87 1.23 -3.72
CA ILE A 20 -1.68 -0.11 -4.28
C ILE A 20 -0.37 -0.73 -3.77
N ALA A 21 0.70 0.05 -3.70
CA ALA A 21 1.99 -0.42 -3.19
C ALA A 21 1.87 -0.89 -1.74
N VAL A 22 1.16 -0.13 -0.91
CA VAL A 22 0.88 -0.51 0.48
C VAL A 22 0.09 -1.82 0.52
N ALA A 23 -0.98 -1.90 -0.25
CA ALA A 23 -1.87 -3.07 -0.27
C ALA A 23 -1.11 -4.34 -0.69
N GLU A 24 -0.33 -4.25 -1.75
CA GLU A 24 0.44 -5.39 -2.24
C GLU A 24 1.51 -5.83 -1.24
N THR A 25 2.17 -4.88 -0.60
CA THR A 25 3.20 -5.20 0.41
C THR A 25 2.59 -5.96 1.57
N LEU A 26 1.45 -5.49 2.09
CA LEU A 26 0.77 -6.16 3.20
C LEU A 26 0.33 -7.57 2.81
N LYS A 27 -0.23 -7.72 1.62
CA LYS A 27 -0.68 -9.02 1.14
C LYS A 27 0.50 -10.00 0.99
N GLU A 28 1.60 -9.55 0.43
CA GLU A 28 2.80 -10.39 0.28
C GLU A 28 3.35 -10.82 1.61
N LEU A 29 3.44 -9.91 2.58
CA LEU A 29 3.93 -10.25 3.92
C LEU A 29 3.04 -11.28 4.58
N ARG A 30 1.72 -11.09 4.51
CA ARG A 30 0.80 -12.06 5.10
C ARG A 30 0.99 -13.44 4.49
N LYS A 31 1.15 -13.52 3.17
CA LYS A 31 1.37 -14.78 2.48
C LYS A 31 2.73 -15.41 2.82
N GLU A 32 3.78 -14.59 2.94
CA GLU A 32 5.08 -15.08 3.37
C GLU A 32 5.03 -15.76 4.73
N TYR A 33 4.28 -15.16 5.66
CA TYR A 33 4.11 -15.72 7.00
C TYR A 33 3.02 -16.77 7.05
N ASN A 34 2.33 -17.00 5.94
CA ASN A 34 1.26 -17.99 5.83
C ASN A 34 0.15 -17.75 6.84
N TYR A 35 -0.20 -16.49 7.08
CA TYR A 35 -1.28 -16.14 8.00
C TYR A 35 -2.61 -16.07 7.28
N SER A 36 -3.65 -16.63 7.89
CA SER A 36 -5.02 -16.32 7.52
C SER A 36 -5.39 -14.94 8.07
N TYR A 37 -6.50 -14.36 7.60
CA TYR A 37 -6.96 -13.10 8.17
C TYR A 37 -7.29 -13.22 9.66
N SER A 38 -7.81 -14.37 10.07
CA SER A 38 -8.11 -14.62 11.48
C SER A 38 -6.85 -14.66 12.34
N GLU A 39 -5.81 -15.34 11.85
CA GLU A 39 -4.53 -15.39 12.55
C GLU A 39 -3.90 -14.00 12.63
N LEU A 40 -3.93 -13.25 11.54
CA LEU A 40 -3.39 -11.90 11.53
C LEU A 40 -4.14 -11.00 12.51
N ALA A 41 -5.48 -11.07 12.49
CA ALA A 41 -6.29 -10.27 13.41
C ALA A 41 -5.94 -10.56 14.87
N ASN A 42 -5.67 -11.82 15.19
CA ASN A 42 -5.30 -12.22 16.55
C ASN A 42 -3.92 -11.71 16.99
N LYS A 43 -3.04 -11.46 16.02
CA LYS A 43 -1.69 -10.97 16.32
C LYS A 43 -1.63 -9.45 16.50
N LEU A 44 -2.66 -8.76 16.05
CA LEU A 44 -2.72 -7.30 16.19
C LEU A 44 -3.23 -6.95 17.58
N THR A 45 -2.67 -5.90 18.19
CA THR A 45 -3.12 -5.45 19.52
C THR A 45 -4.44 -4.70 19.43
N LYS A 46 -4.72 -4.08 18.27
CA LYS A 46 -5.99 -3.41 18.04
C LYS A 46 -6.98 -4.38 17.43
N LYS A 47 -8.24 -4.27 17.84
CA LYS A 47 -9.30 -5.11 17.28
C LYS A 47 -9.60 -4.64 15.86
N VAL A 48 -9.33 -5.50 14.90
CA VAL A 48 -9.56 -5.21 13.48
C VAL A 48 -10.30 -6.41 12.89
N SER A 49 -11.38 -6.15 12.17
CA SER A 49 -12.15 -7.21 11.54
C SER A 49 -11.41 -7.77 10.32
N ARG A 50 -11.76 -9.00 9.94
CA ARG A 50 -11.21 -9.60 8.72
C ARG A 50 -11.54 -8.75 7.50
N GLN A 51 -12.74 -8.16 7.48
CA GLN A 51 -13.15 -7.28 6.38
C GLN A 51 -12.24 -6.07 6.27
N THR A 52 -11.88 -5.46 7.40
CA THR A 52 -10.98 -4.31 7.42
C THR A 52 -9.59 -4.70 6.90
N LEU A 53 -9.08 -5.85 7.31
CA LEU A 53 -7.78 -6.36 6.83
C LEU A 53 -7.83 -6.60 5.32
N ASN A 54 -8.91 -7.19 4.84
CA ASN A 54 -9.10 -7.40 3.41
C ASN A 54 -9.14 -6.07 2.65
N ASN A 55 -9.80 -5.06 3.20
CA ASN A 55 -9.87 -3.74 2.58
C ASN A 55 -8.49 -3.09 2.46
N TYR A 56 -7.62 -3.26 3.46
CA TYR A 56 -6.24 -2.78 3.38
C TYR A 56 -5.50 -3.48 2.23
N GLU A 57 -5.66 -4.80 2.10
CA GLU A 57 -4.96 -5.57 1.07
C GLU A 57 -5.53 -5.37 -0.34
N LEU A 58 -6.74 -4.83 -0.45
CA LEU A 58 -7.35 -4.48 -1.73
C LEU A 58 -7.14 -3.01 -2.10
N GLY A 59 -6.55 -2.24 -1.21
CA GLY A 59 -6.36 -0.81 -1.45
C GLY A 59 -7.63 0.01 -1.30
N LYS A 60 -8.69 -0.56 -0.72
CA LYS A 60 -9.95 0.15 -0.52
C LYS A 60 -9.92 1.10 0.66
N SER A 61 -9.06 0.85 1.63
CA SER A 61 -8.90 1.69 2.80
C SER A 61 -7.46 2.13 2.91
N LYS A 62 -7.26 3.41 3.23
CA LYS A 62 -5.92 3.94 3.45
C LYS A 62 -5.40 3.45 4.79
N LEU A 63 -4.13 3.07 4.83
CA LEU A 63 -3.49 2.57 6.04
C LEU A 63 -3.17 3.74 6.97
N ARG A 64 -3.71 3.70 8.18
CA ARG A 64 -3.40 4.69 9.20
C ARG A 64 -2.03 4.41 9.78
N MET A 65 -1.37 5.46 10.27
CA MET A 65 -0.01 5.32 10.82
C MET A 65 0.04 4.34 12.00
N ASP A 66 -0.99 4.34 12.86
CA ASP A 66 -1.04 3.42 13.98
C ASP A 66 -1.10 1.96 13.52
N MET A 67 -1.84 1.68 12.45
CA MET A 67 -1.90 0.33 11.89
C MET A 67 -0.60 -0.02 11.15
N PHE A 68 0.03 0.96 10.52
CA PHE A 68 1.34 0.76 9.89
C PHE A 68 2.36 0.25 10.92
N MET A 69 2.40 0.88 12.09
CA MET A 69 3.30 0.46 13.16
C MET A 69 2.96 -0.93 13.67
N GLU A 70 1.67 -1.25 13.79
CA GLU A 70 1.21 -2.57 14.19
C GLU A 70 1.65 -3.65 13.20
N PHE A 71 1.48 -3.41 11.90
CA PHE A 71 1.89 -4.37 10.87
C PHE A 71 3.40 -4.59 10.88
N ALA A 72 4.18 -3.52 11.03
CA ALA A 72 5.63 -3.67 11.12
C ALA A 72 5.99 -4.62 12.25
N LYS A 73 5.39 -4.43 13.41
CA LYS A 73 5.64 -5.25 14.59
C LYS A 73 5.25 -6.73 14.35
N VAL A 74 4.07 -6.95 13.76
CA VAL A 74 3.58 -8.32 13.51
C VAL A 74 4.51 -9.07 12.57
N TYR A 75 5.04 -8.39 11.56
CA TYR A 75 5.92 -9.02 10.58
C TYR A 75 7.40 -8.90 10.93
N HIS A 76 7.71 -8.54 12.18
CA HIS A 76 9.08 -8.45 12.71
C HIS A 76 9.98 -7.52 11.90
N LEU A 77 9.39 -6.44 11.41
CA LEU A 77 10.09 -5.40 10.68
C LEU A 77 10.14 -4.13 11.53
N THR A 78 11.20 -3.36 11.36
CA THR A 78 11.17 -1.98 11.87
C THR A 78 10.23 -1.17 10.97
N PRO A 79 9.67 -0.06 11.47
CA PRO A 79 8.87 0.81 10.60
C PRO A 79 9.63 1.26 9.35
N LYS A 80 10.93 1.49 9.48
CA LYS A 80 11.78 1.84 8.35
C LYS A 80 11.83 0.73 7.30
N GLU A 81 11.99 -0.51 7.75
CA GLU A 81 12.04 -1.66 6.85
C GLU A 81 10.70 -1.85 6.11
N LEU A 82 9.59 -1.70 6.80
CA LEU A 82 8.28 -1.79 6.17
C LEU A 82 8.10 -0.66 5.15
N TYR A 83 8.47 0.55 5.53
CA TYR A 83 8.44 1.70 4.62
C TYR A 83 9.27 1.44 3.36
N GLU A 84 10.48 0.92 3.52
CA GLU A 84 11.36 0.64 2.39
C GLU A 84 10.75 -0.38 1.41
N LYS A 85 10.12 -1.42 1.93
CA LYS A 85 9.43 -2.40 1.08
C LYS A 85 8.31 -1.75 0.27
N ILE A 86 7.51 -0.91 0.91
CA ILE A 86 6.43 -0.18 0.24
C ILE A 86 7.01 0.76 -0.80
N ASN A 87 8.05 1.49 -0.42
CA ASN A 87 8.69 2.48 -1.29
C ASN A 87 9.25 1.86 -2.57
N MET A 88 9.86 0.70 -2.48
CA MET A 88 10.38 0.00 -3.66
C MET A 88 9.28 -0.31 -4.66
N LYS A 89 8.13 -0.79 -4.18
CA LYS A 89 6.98 -1.05 -5.05
C LYS A 89 6.41 0.23 -5.64
N TYR A 90 6.33 1.26 -4.82
CA TYR A 90 5.81 2.55 -5.23
C TYR A 90 6.66 3.16 -6.35
N ILE A 91 7.98 3.16 -6.18
CA ILE A 91 8.92 3.67 -7.19
C ILE A 91 8.77 2.88 -8.50
N SER A 92 8.65 1.57 -8.42
CA SER A 92 8.48 0.72 -9.59
C SER A 92 7.21 1.08 -10.36
N LYS A 93 6.11 1.32 -9.65
CA LYS A 93 4.84 1.71 -10.28
C LYS A 93 4.92 3.09 -10.89
N LEU A 94 5.59 4.03 -10.25
CA LEU A 94 5.79 5.36 -10.80
C LEU A 94 6.65 5.32 -12.07
N SER A 95 7.66 4.46 -12.10
CA SER A 95 8.51 4.28 -13.28
C SER A 95 7.68 3.76 -14.46
N GLN A 96 6.81 2.79 -14.22
CA GLN A 96 5.91 2.27 -15.26
C GLN A 96 4.98 3.37 -15.78
N TYR A 97 4.42 4.16 -14.89
CA TYR A 97 3.54 5.27 -15.24
C TYR A 97 4.28 6.29 -16.12
N THR A 98 5.50 6.63 -15.74
CA THR A 98 6.33 7.58 -16.49
C THR A 98 6.65 7.04 -17.88
N GLU A 99 6.98 5.75 -18.00
CA GLU A 99 7.24 5.11 -19.29
C GLU A 99 6.01 5.14 -20.20
N GLU A 100 4.84 4.85 -19.66
CA GLU A 100 3.59 4.89 -20.41
C GLU A 100 3.30 6.28 -20.94
N ILE A 101 3.50 7.31 -20.14
CA ILE A 101 3.30 8.70 -20.57
C ILE A 101 4.29 9.04 -21.69
N THR A 102 5.55 8.69 -21.52
CA THR A 102 6.58 8.96 -22.54
C THR A 102 6.25 8.27 -23.86
N LYS A 103 5.78 7.03 -23.81
CA LYS A 103 5.37 6.31 -25.01
C LYS A 103 4.18 6.95 -25.70
N LYS A 104 3.23 7.47 -24.95
CA LYS A 104 2.05 8.13 -25.51
C LYS A 104 2.38 9.46 -26.16
N GLU A 105 3.40 10.14 -25.69
CA GLU A 105 3.83 11.43 -26.24
C GLU A 105 4.59 11.28 -27.56
N LYS A 106 5.08 10.12 -27.86
CA LYS A 106 5.74 9.82 -29.12
C LYS A 106 4.73 9.44 -30.21
#